data_588fed3621e97cc9811729368d544bbc
#
_entry.id   588fed3621e97cc9811729368d544bbc
#
_cell.length_a   1.000
_cell.length_b   1.000
_cell.length_c   1.000
_cell.angle_alpha   90.00
_cell.angle_beta   90.00
_cell.angle_gamma   90.00
#
_symmetry.space_group_name_H-M   'P 1'
#
loop_
_entity.id
_entity.type
_entity.pdbx_description
1 polymer ?
#
loop_
_entity_poly.entity_id
_entity_poly.type
_entity_poly.pdbx_seq_one_letter_code
_entity_poly.pdbx_strand_id
1 'polypeptide(L)'
;MTADFFFQVDDPYGPVALPFLAALAERHGLTLRLHLVPAPDAAAAPEIDRLEDYGRRDARMLATTLGLEPMGSGHPNPAQIARAQAIAGAALGNDRPVDALIAIARACLADNADAALDAVAQQHGSLNETSTAALVNAGAATRQKLGHYLGATTHFEGEFYWGVDRLHYLEARLRAEEGATGAAICPILDLRTLPAPEPRAIQPRIDFYLSFRSPYTLVAAERIGALAAAYGANLRLKFVLPMVMRGLPVPGAKRMYITRDTKREAARAGIGFGKIVDPVGLGVERGLAVLHHAINRQNGPDTVHAGGLAFAQSFLRAAFADGIDMTSDAGLLPVAARAGIDAAAVHAALADPSWQTVAEANRTDLFALGLWGVPSFQVDDRPGWWGQDRLWRVEDDLRDALGLTAIDRKMA
;
A
#
# COMPACT_ATOMS: atom_id res chain seq x y z
N MET A 1 16.52 -15.21 18.55
CA MET A 1 16.47 -14.35 17.32
C MET A 1 16.06 -12.93 17.71
N THR A 2 16.45 -11.90 16.92
CA THR A 2 16.14 -10.49 17.27
C THR A 2 15.53 -9.78 16.06
N ALA A 3 14.41 -9.08 16.29
CA ALA A 3 13.77 -8.23 15.29
C ALA A 3 13.77 -6.77 15.77
N ASP A 4 13.99 -5.83 14.85
CA ASP A 4 13.88 -4.40 15.10
C ASP A 4 12.50 -3.91 14.68
N PHE A 5 11.83 -3.12 15.51
CA PHE A 5 10.59 -2.47 15.15
C PHE A 5 10.75 -0.95 15.23
N PHE A 6 10.45 -0.26 14.15
CA PHE A 6 10.54 1.20 14.04
C PHE A 6 9.18 1.83 14.31
N PHE A 7 9.05 2.41 15.50
CA PHE A 7 7.82 2.97 16.00
C PHE A 7 7.80 4.49 15.87
N GLN A 8 6.85 4.99 15.10
CA GLN A 8 6.51 6.40 15.00
C GLN A 8 5.21 6.64 15.78
N VAL A 9 5.21 7.58 16.74
CA VAL A 9 4.11 7.72 17.72
C VAL A 9 2.78 8.16 17.11
N ASP A 10 2.82 8.85 15.98
CA ASP A 10 1.69 9.38 15.23
C ASP A 10 1.36 8.54 13.96
N ASP A 11 2.08 7.43 13.75
CA ASP A 11 1.76 6.48 12.69
C ASP A 11 0.66 5.51 13.13
N PRO A 12 -0.55 5.58 12.53
CA PRO A 12 -1.69 4.77 12.97
C PRO A 12 -1.54 3.27 12.68
N TYR A 13 -0.59 2.86 11.83
CA TYR A 13 -0.32 1.45 11.56
C TYR A 13 0.47 0.76 12.67
N GLY A 14 1.21 1.51 13.50
CA GLY A 14 1.96 0.97 14.62
C GLY A 14 1.08 0.17 15.59
N PRO A 15 0.00 0.78 16.16
CA PRO A 15 -0.94 0.08 17.05
C PRO A 15 -1.68 -1.10 16.41
N VAL A 16 -1.78 -1.16 15.07
CA VAL A 16 -2.38 -2.31 14.36
C VAL A 16 -1.39 -3.46 14.23
N ALA A 17 -0.12 -3.17 13.96
CA ALA A 17 0.91 -4.18 13.75
C ALA A 17 1.46 -4.78 15.06
N LEU A 18 1.65 -3.95 16.10
CA LEU A 18 2.30 -4.34 17.34
C LEU A 18 1.65 -5.52 18.07
N PRO A 19 0.32 -5.67 18.18
CA PRO A 19 -0.29 -6.82 18.84
C PRO A 19 0.11 -8.16 18.19
N PHE A 20 0.13 -8.22 16.87
CA PHE A 20 0.53 -9.40 16.11
C PHE A 20 2.04 -9.66 16.22
N LEU A 21 2.85 -8.60 16.17
CA LEU A 21 4.30 -8.73 16.32
C LEU A 21 4.68 -9.20 17.74
N ALA A 22 3.98 -8.73 18.78
CA ALA A 22 4.19 -9.20 20.13
C ALA A 22 3.83 -10.69 20.29
N ALA A 23 2.70 -11.12 19.71
CA ALA A 23 2.29 -12.52 19.73
C ALA A 23 3.27 -13.42 18.95
N LEU A 24 3.84 -12.95 17.83
CA LEU A 24 4.92 -13.63 17.13
C LEU A 24 6.17 -13.74 18.00
N ALA A 25 6.56 -12.65 18.66
CA ALA A 25 7.73 -12.61 19.52
C ALA A 25 7.61 -13.60 20.67
N GLU A 26 6.45 -13.66 21.31
CA GLU A 26 6.15 -14.61 22.37
C GLU A 26 6.23 -16.07 21.86
N ARG A 27 5.53 -16.37 20.74
CA ARG A 27 5.47 -17.74 20.21
C ARG A 27 6.82 -18.27 19.74
N HIS A 28 7.63 -17.43 19.10
CA HIS A 28 8.88 -17.81 18.44
C HIS A 28 10.14 -17.38 19.20
N GLY A 29 9.99 -16.91 20.45
CA GLY A 29 11.15 -16.49 21.27
C GLY A 29 11.95 -15.33 20.63
N LEU A 30 11.28 -14.41 19.92
CA LEU A 30 11.92 -13.24 19.34
C LEU A 30 12.16 -12.17 20.40
N THR A 31 13.36 -11.62 20.45
CA THR A 31 13.65 -10.39 21.18
C THR A 31 13.29 -9.19 20.30
N LEU A 32 12.34 -8.35 20.73
CA LEU A 32 11.99 -7.13 20.02
C LEU A 32 12.86 -5.97 20.49
N ARG A 33 13.58 -5.34 19.55
CA ARG A 33 14.24 -4.05 19.78
C ARG A 33 13.33 -2.95 19.23
N LEU A 34 12.79 -2.13 20.12
CA LEU A 34 11.85 -1.06 19.79
C LEU A 34 12.63 0.25 19.60
N HIS A 35 12.50 0.87 18.44
CA HIS A 35 13.18 2.12 18.08
C HIS A 35 12.14 3.21 17.84
N LEU A 36 12.26 4.33 18.58
CA LEU A 36 11.47 5.53 18.27
C LEU A 36 12.04 6.20 17.02
N VAL A 37 11.17 6.54 16.08
CA VAL A 37 11.56 7.20 14.82
C VAL A 37 10.66 8.39 14.52
N PRO A 38 11.19 9.42 13.82
CA PRO A 38 10.37 10.51 13.31
C PRO A 38 9.58 10.06 12.08
N ALA A 39 8.62 10.88 11.66
CA ALA A 39 7.95 10.76 10.37
C ALA A 39 8.98 10.72 9.21
N PRO A 40 8.62 10.13 8.05
CA PRO A 40 9.46 10.15 6.86
C PRO A 40 9.69 11.59 6.38
N ASP A 41 10.85 11.82 5.76
CA ASP A 41 11.13 13.12 5.16
C ASP A 41 10.27 13.38 3.89
N ALA A 42 10.18 14.64 3.47
CA ALA A 42 9.42 15.05 2.31
C ALA A 42 9.88 14.40 0.99
N ALA A 43 11.13 13.94 0.90
CA ALA A 43 11.60 13.22 -0.28
C ALA A 43 11.05 11.80 -0.34
N ALA A 44 10.89 11.16 0.80
CA ALA A 44 10.30 9.83 0.91
C ALA A 44 8.77 9.86 0.87
N ALA A 45 8.13 10.91 1.42
CA ALA A 45 6.68 11.11 1.48
C ALA A 45 6.27 12.51 1.00
N PRO A 46 6.37 12.83 -0.31
CA PRO A 46 6.17 14.19 -0.82
C PRO A 46 4.71 14.70 -0.70
N GLU A 47 3.74 13.83 -0.50
CA GLU A 47 2.33 14.18 -0.27
C GLU A 47 1.92 13.76 1.15
N ILE A 48 2.68 14.25 2.16
CA ILE A 48 2.59 13.75 3.54
C ILE A 48 1.18 13.90 4.13
N ASP A 49 0.51 15.04 3.92
CA ASP A 49 -0.84 15.27 4.45
C ASP A 49 -1.84 14.23 3.96
N ARG A 50 -1.76 13.88 2.67
CA ARG A 50 -2.62 12.83 2.08
C ARG A 50 -2.28 11.44 2.61
N LEU A 51 -1.00 11.17 2.79
CA LEU A 51 -0.53 9.91 3.38
C LEU A 51 -1.08 9.74 4.80
N GLU A 52 -1.02 10.78 5.61
CA GLU A 52 -1.50 10.76 6.98
C GLU A 52 -3.02 10.60 7.06
N ASP A 53 -3.78 11.39 6.30
CA ASP A 53 -5.24 11.31 6.27
C ASP A 53 -5.74 9.94 5.80
N TYR A 54 -5.11 9.42 4.73
CA TYR A 54 -5.39 8.06 4.27
C TYR A 54 -5.02 7.03 5.33
N GLY A 55 -3.82 7.13 5.91
CA GLY A 55 -3.31 6.19 6.91
C GLY A 55 -4.23 6.06 8.11
N ARG A 56 -4.78 7.20 8.62
CA ARG A 56 -5.74 7.19 9.75
C ARG A 56 -7.03 6.45 9.39
N ARG A 57 -7.56 6.68 8.19
CA ARG A 57 -8.76 5.99 7.70
C ARG A 57 -8.52 4.51 7.49
N ASP A 58 -7.42 4.16 6.83
CA ASP A 58 -7.06 2.79 6.48
C ASP A 58 -6.72 1.95 7.72
N ALA A 59 -5.92 2.48 8.63
CA ALA A 59 -5.59 1.78 9.88
C ALA A 59 -6.81 1.56 10.79
N ARG A 60 -7.77 2.51 10.81
CA ARG A 60 -9.03 2.34 11.54
C ARG A 60 -9.86 1.20 10.92
N MET A 61 -9.96 1.16 9.60
CA MET A 61 -10.64 0.08 8.88
C MET A 61 -9.96 -1.28 9.16
N LEU A 62 -8.63 -1.35 9.10
CA LEU A 62 -7.86 -2.56 9.43
C LEU A 62 -8.10 -3.00 10.87
N ALA A 63 -8.02 -2.09 11.85
CA ALA A 63 -8.27 -2.40 13.25
C ALA A 63 -9.67 -3.02 13.44
N THR A 64 -10.70 -2.40 12.86
CA THR A 64 -12.07 -2.92 12.91
C THR A 64 -12.17 -4.31 12.29
N THR A 65 -11.60 -4.51 11.10
CA THR A 65 -11.60 -5.80 10.38
C THR A 65 -10.92 -6.91 11.19
N LEU A 66 -9.82 -6.57 11.87
CA LEU A 66 -9.03 -7.49 12.67
C LEU A 66 -9.53 -7.66 14.11
N GLY A 67 -10.62 -6.98 14.48
CA GLY A 67 -11.20 -7.05 15.84
C GLY A 67 -10.36 -6.36 16.90
N LEU A 68 -9.51 -5.44 16.47
CA LEU A 68 -8.78 -4.54 17.36
C LEU A 68 -9.63 -3.30 17.66
N GLU A 69 -9.35 -2.63 18.76
CA GLU A 69 -9.96 -1.34 19.06
C GLU A 69 -9.47 -0.30 18.05
N PRO A 70 -10.35 0.43 17.34
CA PRO A 70 -9.95 1.47 16.41
C PRO A 70 -9.27 2.66 17.10
N MET A 71 -8.30 3.28 16.42
CA MET A 71 -7.72 4.54 16.86
C MET A 71 -8.69 5.71 16.68
N GLY A 72 -8.45 6.80 17.42
CA GLY A 72 -9.11 8.08 17.22
C GLY A 72 -8.86 8.69 15.83
N SER A 73 -9.54 9.79 15.54
CA SER A 73 -9.40 10.57 14.29
C SER A 73 -8.57 11.83 14.45
N GLY A 74 -7.94 12.01 15.61
CA GLY A 74 -7.15 13.19 15.94
C GLY A 74 -5.97 13.42 14.99
N HIS A 75 -5.68 14.71 14.78
CA HIS A 75 -4.52 15.20 14.02
C HIS A 75 -3.55 15.86 15.01
N PRO A 76 -2.61 15.09 15.57
CA PRO A 76 -1.72 15.64 16.60
C PRO A 76 -0.84 16.73 16.01
N ASN A 77 -0.72 17.84 16.75
CA ASN A 77 0.21 18.91 16.40
C ASN A 77 1.65 18.55 16.81
N PRO A 78 2.68 19.30 16.33
CA PRO A 78 4.07 18.99 16.66
C PRO A 78 4.39 18.92 18.14
N ALA A 79 3.71 19.71 19.01
CA ALA A 79 3.91 19.67 20.47
C ALA A 79 3.37 18.39 21.08
N GLN A 80 2.21 17.93 20.61
CA GLN A 80 1.61 16.65 21.03
C GLN A 80 2.46 15.46 20.57
N ILE A 81 3.01 15.50 19.35
CA ILE A 81 3.94 14.48 18.85
C ILE A 81 5.21 14.44 19.71
N ALA A 82 5.84 15.59 19.98
CA ALA A 82 7.04 15.66 20.81
C ALA A 82 6.76 15.13 22.23
N ARG A 83 5.61 15.46 22.80
CA ARG A 83 5.17 14.94 24.10
C ARG A 83 4.97 13.43 24.07
N ALA A 84 4.29 12.89 23.06
CA ALA A 84 4.10 11.45 22.88
C ALA A 84 5.45 10.71 22.75
N GLN A 85 6.41 11.29 22.02
CA GLN A 85 7.78 10.75 21.92
C GLN A 85 8.49 10.71 23.27
N ALA A 86 8.35 11.75 24.08
CA ALA A 86 8.95 11.79 25.41
C ALA A 86 8.37 10.73 26.37
N ILE A 87 7.06 10.52 26.32
CA ILE A 87 6.37 9.46 27.09
C ILE A 87 6.77 8.08 26.57
N ALA A 88 6.78 7.88 25.24
CA ALA A 88 7.19 6.63 24.62
C ALA A 88 8.65 6.27 24.95
N GLY A 89 9.54 7.27 24.97
CA GLY A 89 10.93 7.08 25.40
C GLY A 89 11.06 6.56 26.84
N ALA A 90 10.27 7.09 27.76
CA ALA A 90 10.22 6.59 29.14
C ALA A 90 9.65 5.17 29.22
N ALA A 91 8.63 4.88 28.41
CA ALA A 91 7.94 3.59 28.40
C ALA A 91 8.78 2.43 27.83
N LEU A 92 9.83 2.70 27.04
CA LEU A 92 10.73 1.66 26.52
C LEU A 92 11.45 0.86 27.62
N GLY A 93 11.60 1.43 28.81
CA GLY A 93 12.19 0.76 29.98
C GLY A 93 11.21 -0.05 30.82
N ASN A 94 9.94 -0.11 30.48
CA ASN A 94 8.90 -0.81 31.25
C ASN A 94 8.94 -2.33 30.99
N ASP A 95 8.30 -3.10 31.87
CA ASP A 95 8.15 -4.55 31.71
C ASP A 95 7.30 -4.93 30.47
N ARG A 96 6.36 -4.07 30.07
CA ARG A 96 5.45 -4.27 28.93
C ARG A 96 5.51 -3.08 27.96
N PRO A 97 6.64 -2.88 27.28
CA PRO A 97 6.82 -1.69 26.45
C PRO A 97 5.88 -1.66 25.24
N VAL A 98 5.51 -2.82 24.67
CA VAL A 98 4.60 -2.88 23.52
C VAL A 98 3.23 -2.34 23.87
N ASP A 99 2.64 -2.76 24.99
CA ASP A 99 1.32 -2.27 25.44
C ASP A 99 1.34 -0.77 25.71
N ALA A 100 2.42 -0.29 26.33
CA ALA A 100 2.62 1.13 26.58
C ALA A 100 2.69 1.93 25.27
N LEU A 101 3.46 1.48 24.29
CA LEU A 101 3.56 2.15 22.99
C LEU A 101 2.22 2.18 22.24
N ILE A 102 1.42 1.12 22.30
CA ILE A 102 0.06 1.09 21.73
C ILE A 102 -0.83 2.13 22.43
N ALA A 103 -0.82 2.19 23.75
CA ALA A 103 -1.60 3.16 24.53
C ALA A 103 -1.19 4.60 24.22
N ILE A 104 0.12 4.87 24.09
CA ILE A 104 0.66 6.19 23.80
C ILE A 104 0.28 6.64 22.37
N ALA A 105 0.39 5.76 21.36
CA ALA A 105 -0.04 6.09 20.01
C ALA A 105 -1.54 6.37 19.94
N ARG A 106 -2.37 5.59 20.63
CA ARG A 106 -3.80 5.85 20.76
C ARG A 106 -4.10 7.19 21.42
N ALA A 107 -3.36 7.54 22.47
CA ALA A 107 -3.49 8.84 23.12
C ALA A 107 -3.07 9.99 22.20
N CYS A 108 -1.99 9.82 21.43
CA CYS A 108 -1.53 10.80 20.46
C CYS A 108 -2.55 11.04 19.34
N LEU A 109 -3.23 9.99 18.89
CA LEU A 109 -4.23 10.03 17.81
C LEU A 109 -5.67 10.23 18.30
N ALA A 110 -5.87 10.48 19.61
CA ALA A 110 -7.19 10.74 20.16
C ALA A 110 -7.70 12.14 19.77
N ASP A 111 -9.02 12.30 19.67
CA ASP A 111 -9.64 13.60 19.42
C ASP A 111 -9.38 14.61 20.57
N ASN A 112 -9.14 14.09 21.79
CA ASN A 112 -8.76 14.84 22.99
C ASN A 112 -7.31 14.54 23.41
N ALA A 113 -6.37 14.58 22.46
CA ALA A 113 -4.98 14.13 22.63
C ALA A 113 -4.28 14.68 23.89
N ASP A 114 -4.49 15.94 24.25
CA ASP A 114 -3.83 16.51 25.44
C ASP A 114 -4.21 15.78 26.73
N ALA A 115 -5.50 15.57 26.98
CA ALA A 115 -5.98 14.86 28.16
C ALA A 115 -5.58 13.37 28.12
N ALA A 116 -5.60 12.75 26.97
CA ALA A 116 -5.18 11.36 26.80
C ALA A 116 -3.66 11.19 27.03
N LEU A 117 -2.85 12.14 26.55
CA LEU A 117 -1.40 12.17 26.80
C LEU A 117 -1.08 12.47 28.27
N ASP A 118 -1.90 13.29 28.98
CA ASP A 118 -1.77 13.47 30.43
C ASP A 118 -1.91 12.14 31.18
N ALA A 119 -2.93 11.36 30.83
CA ALA A 119 -3.20 10.08 31.49
C ALA A 119 -2.06 9.07 31.29
N VAL A 120 -1.55 8.90 30.06
CA VAL A 120 -0.45 7.97 29.80
C VAL A 120 0.89 8.48 30.36
N ALA A 121 1.08 9.81 30.46
CA ALA A 121 2.26 10.40 31.09
C ALA A 121 2.30 10.13 32.61
N GLN A 122 1.13 10.17 33.28
CA GLN A 122 1.02 9.80 34.73
C GLN A 122 1.40 8.33 34.95
N GLN A 123 1.09 7.46 33.99
CA GLN A 123 1.34 6.02 34.10
C GLN A 123 2.79 5.65 33.78
N HIS A 124 3.39 6.26 32.74
CA HIS A 124 4.68 5.84 32.19
C HIS A 124 5.81 6.83 32.47
N GLY A 125 5.52 8.02 32.94
CA GLY A 125 6.48 9.11 33.03
C GLY A 125 6.78 9.76 31.68
N SER A 126 7.79 10.60 31.65
CA SER A 126 8.22 11.32 30.45
C SER A 126 9.72 11.63 30.53
N LEU A 127 10.45 11.50 29.45
CA LEU A 127 11.83 11.93 29.35
C LEU A 127 11.92 13.44 29.13
N ASN A 128 13.08 14.01 29.43
CA ASN A 128 13.39 15.38 29.01
C ASN A 128 13.66 15.45 27.49
N GLU A 129 13.65 16.67 26.95
CA GLU A 129 13.81 16.92 25.52
C GLU A 129 15.11 16.34 24.95
N THR A 130 16.24 16.54 25.65
CA THR A 130 17.56 16.06 25.22
C THR A 130 17.60 14.53 25.10
N SER A 131 17.09 13.83 26.11
CA SER A 131 17.04 12.36 26.12
C SER A 131 16.09 11.82 25.05
N THR A 132 14.94 12.48 24.85
CA THR A 132 13.97 12.13 23.81
C THR A 132 14.58 12.27 22.44
N ALA A 133 15.20 13.43 22.13
CA ALA A 133 15.85 13.67 20.86
C ALA A 133 16.99 12.66 20.58
N ALA A 134 17.76 12.29 21.61
CA ALA A 134 18.81 11.29 21.46
C ALA A 134 18.24 9.93 21.06
N LEU A 135 17.15 9.47 21.67
CA LEU A 135 16.48 8.20 21.32
C LEU A 135 15.89 8.22 19.89
N VAL A 136 15.17 9.28 19.54
CA VAL A 136 14.55 9.43 18.22
C VAL A 136 15.62 9.48 17.12
N ASN A 137 16.70 10.22 17.34
CA ASN A 137 17.82 10.30 16.40
C ASN A 137 18.55 8.97 16.26
N ALA A 138 18.75 8.22 17.34
CA ALA A 138 19.36 6.89 17.31
C ALA A 138 18.49 5.90 16.52
N GLY A 139 17.17 5.92 16.71
CA GLY A 139 16.22 5.12 15.95
C GLY A 139 16.20 5.48 14.47
N ALA A 140 16.19 6.79 14.15
CA ALA A 140 16.26 7.28 12.78
C ALA A 140 17.56 6.84 12.08
N ALA A 141 18.71 6.97 12.75
CA ALA A 141 20.00 6.54 12.22
C ALA A 141 20.03 5.03 11.98
N THR A 142 19.47 4.22 12.90
CA THR A 142 19.37 2.77 12.75
C THR A 142 18.49 2.40 11.55
N ARG A 143 17.29 3.01 11.42
CA ARG A 143 16.39 2.80 10.29
C ARG A 143 17.05 3.15 8.96
N GLN A 144 17.71 4.30 8.90
CA GLN A 144 18.41 4.76 7.70
C GLN A 144 19.59 3.83 7.32
N LYS A 145 20.39 3.40 8.30
CA LYS A 145 21.51 2.47 8.10
C LYS A 145 21.04 1.13 7.54
N LEU A 146 19.89 0.64 7.99
CA LEU A 146 19.28 -0.59 7.48
C LEU A 146 18.62 -0.41 6.10
N GLY A 147 18.36 0.83 5.67
CA GLY A 147 17.83 1.14 4.34
C GLY A 147 16.32 1.25 4.26
N HIS A 148 15.66 1.74 5.33
CA HIS A 148 14.22 1.99 5.34
C HIS A 148 13.88 3.43 5.75
N TYR A 149 12.62 3.85 5.54
CA TYR A 149 12.19 5.23 5.71
C TYR A 149 10.84 5.41 6.43
N LEU A 150 10.02 4.36 6.58
CA LEU A 150 8.69 4.42 7.22
C LEU A 150 8.74 4.01 8.70
N GLY A 151 7.71 4.44 9.45
CA GLY A 151 7.31 3.87 10.72
C GLY A 151 6.59 2.52 10.57
N ALA A 152 6.07 1.99 11.67
CA ALA A 152 5.32 0.72 11.73
C ALA A 152 5.98 -0.44 10.96
N THR A 153 7.31 -0.46 10.89
CA THR A 153 8.10 -1.41 10.09
C THR A 153 8.92 -2.32 10.97
N THR A 154 8.82 -3.63 10.73
CA THR A 154 9.67 -4.65 11.34
C THR A 154 10.84 -4.95 10.41
N HIS A 155 12.06 -5.04 10.95
CA HIS A 155 13.24 -5.54 10.25
C HIS A 155 13.70 -6.85 10.91
N PHE A 156 13.88 -7.87 10.11
CA PHE A 156 14.41 -9.16 10.57
C PHE A 156 15.36 -9.74 9.51
N GLU A 157 16.61 -9.95 9.88
CA GLU A 157 17.65 -10.56 9.05
C GLU A 157 17.73 -10.06 7.60
N GLY A 158 17.83 -8.73 7.45
CA GLY A 158 18.00 -8.08 6.15
C GLY A 158 16.72 -7.82 5.37
N GLU A 159 15.55 -8.21 5.90
CA GLU A 159 14.26 -7.98 5.28
C GLU A 159 13.35 -7.06 6.11
N PHE A 160 12.49 -6.31 5.41
CA PHE A 160 11.53 -5.41 6.01
C PHE A 160 10.10 -5.90 5.81
N TYR A 161 9.27 -5.70 6.85
CA TYR A 161 7.87 -6.06 6.89
C TYR A 161 7.08 -4.84 7.38
N TRP A 162 6.44 -4.12 6.46
CA TRP A 162 5.73 -2.88 6.77
C TRP A 162 4.27 -3.14 7.14
N GLY A 163 3.86 -2.63 8.29
CA GLY A 163 2.51 -2.76 8.80
C GLY A 163 2.11 -4.21 9.09
N VAL A 164 0.84 -4.40 9.43
CA VAL A 164 0.27 -5.74 9.67
C VAL A 164 0.21 -6.57 8.38
N ASP A 165 0.09 -5.92 7.24
CA ASP A 165 -0.05 -6.57 5.92
C ASP A 165 1.14 -7.43 5.51
N ARG A 166 2.30 -7.29 6.16
CA ARG A 166 3.53 -8.03 5.83
C ARG A 166 4.00 -8.97 6.93
N LEU A 167 3.37 -8.94 8.11
CA LEU A 167 3.80 -9.78 9.24
C LEU A 167 3.58 -11.28 8.98
N HIS A 168 2.62 -11.66 8.15
CA HIS A 168 2.41 -13.06 7.77
C HIS A 168 3.62 -13.66 7.02
N TYR A 169 4.41 -12.84 6.30
CA TYR A 169 5.67 -13.30 5.68
C TYR A 169 6.77 -13.54 6.72
N LEU A 170 6.85 -12.68 7.74
CA LEU A 170 7.74 -12.90 8.87
C LEU A 170 7.36 -14.18 9.60
N GLU A 171 6.07 -14.37 9.89
CA GLU A 171 5.58 -15.59 10.51
C GLU A 171 5.90 -16.84 9.69
N ALA A 172 5.64 -16.81 8.38
CA ALA A 172 5.93 -17.94 7.50
C ALA A 172 7.43 -18.32 7.53
N ARG A 173 8.32 -17.32 7.58
CA ARG A 173 9.75 -17.52 7.69
C ARG A 173 10.14 -18.16 9.03
N LEU A 174 9.66 -17.63 10.15
CA LEU A 174 9.92 -18.15 11.49
C LEU A 174 9.44 -19.60 11.61
N ARG A 175 8.23 -19.88 11.12
CA ARG A 175 7.67 -21.24 11.14
C ARG A 175 8.47 -22.22 10.30
N ALA A 176 9.00 -21.78 9.14
CA ALA A 176 9.83 -22.64 8.30
C ALA A 176 11.18 -22.98 8.97
N GLU A 177 11.79 -22.03 9.67
CA GLU A 177 13.04 -22.22 10.41
C GLU A 177 12.89 -23.17 11.60
N GLU A 178 11.73 -23.15 12.27
CA GLU A 178 11.46 -23.97 13.46
C GLU A 178 10.74 -25.28 13.14
N GLY A 179 10.27 -25.51 11.91
CA GLY A 179 9.39 -26.62 11.57
C GLY A 179 8.04 -26.57 12.32
N ALA A 180 7.59 -25.37 12.70
CA ALA A 180 6.43 -25.18 13.55
C ALA A 180 5.12 -25.51 12.85
N THR A 181 4.24 -26.27 13.52
CA THR A 181 2.88 -26.58 13.11
C THR A 181 1.87 -25.80 13.98
N GLY A 182 0.65 -25.63 13.50
CA GLY A 182 -0.40 -24.93 14.24
C GLY A 182 -0.98 -23.74 13.47
N ALA A 183 -2.00 -23.06 14.02
CA ALA A 183 -2.66 -21.94 13.39
C ALA A 183 -1.72 -20.73 13.25
N ALA A 184 -1.85 -19.99 12.16
CA ALA A 184 -1.15 -18.72 11.96
C ALA A 184 -1.68 -17.66 12.94
N ILE A 185 -0.80 -16.74 13.35
CA ILE A 185 -1.11 -15.59 14.19
C ILE A 185 -1.47 -14.38 13.33
N CYS A 186 -0.65 -14.14 12.29
CA CYS A 186 -0.78 -12.94 11.48
C CYS A 186 -1.89 -13.08 10.44
N PRO A 187 -2.75 -12.07 10.30
CA PRO A 187 -3.84 -12.12 9.33
C PRO A 187 -3.29 -12.04 7.90
N ILE A 188 -3.98 -12.71 6.98
CA ILE A 188 -3.79 -12.56 5.54
C ILE A 188 -5.09 -11.99 4.98
N LEU A 189 -5.12 -10.68 4.78
CA LEU A 189 -6.26 -10.01 4.16
C LEU A 189 -6.10 -10.05 2.63
N ASP A 190 -6.84 -10.95 1.97
CA ASP A 190 -6.73 -11.13 0.52
C ASP A 190 -8.09 -11.32 -0.14
N LEU A 191 -8.09 -11.21 -1.48
CA LEU A 191 -9.26 -11.51 -2.31
C LEU A 191 -9.76 -12.94 -2.08
N ARG A 192 -11.05 -13.11 -2.04
CA ARG A 192 -11.73 -14.40 -2.14
C ARG A 192 -12.25 -14.64 -3.55
N THR A 193 -12.54 -13.56 -4.28
CA THR A 193 -13.12 -13.58 -5.62
C THR A 193 -14.36 -14.47 -5.69
N LEU A 194 -15.25 -14.29 -4.70
CA LEU A 194 -16.48 -15.08 -4.60
C LEU A 194 -17.48 -14.60 -5.66
N PRO A 195 -17.96 -15.47 -6.56
CA PRO A 195 -18.92 -15.06 -7.57
C PRO A 195 -20.19 -14.47 -6.96
N ALA A 196 -20.64 -13.35 -7.50
CA ALA A 196 -21.93 -12.80 -7.13
C ALA A 196 -23.06 -13.58 -7.82
N PRO A 197 -24.22 -13.74 -7.17
CA PRO A 197 -25.38 -14.39 -7.78
C PRO A 197 -25.84 -13.73 -9.07
N GLU A 198 -26.43 -14.51 -9.98
CA GLU A 198 -27.11 -14.04 -11.19
C GLU A 198 -28.62 -14.31 -11.10
N PRO A 199 -29.50 -13.51 -11.75
CA PRO A 199 -29.21 -12.27 -12.45
C PRO A 199 -28.93 -11.11 -11.49
N ARG A 200 -28.16 -10.09 -11.95
CA ARG A 200 -27.84 -8.89 -11.17
C ARG A 200 -28.72 -7.72 -11.61
N ALA A 201 -29.28 -7.02 -10.63
CA ALA A 201 -30.07 -5.81 -10.88
C ALA A 201 -29.21 -4.56 -11.12
N ILE A 202 -27.98 -4.57 -10.62
CA ILE A 202 -27.02 -3.45 -10.67
C ILE A 202 -25.69 -3.94 -11.22
N GLN A 203 -24.99 -3.04 -11.91
CA GLN A 203 -23.64 -3.26 -12.40
C GLN A 203 -22.73 -2.22 -11.76
N PRO A 204 -22.01 -2.55 -10.68
CA PRO A 204 -21.13 -1.61 -10.03
C PRO A 204 -19.94 -1.25 -10.92
N ARG A 205 -19.37 -0.07 -10.68
CA ARG A 205 -18.20 0.44 -11.39
C ARG A 205 -16.96 0.34 -10.51
N ILE A 206 -15.85 -0.08 -11.08
CA ILE A 206 -14.53 0.01 -10.47
C ILE A 206 -13.69 1.02 -11.25
N ASP A 207 -13.30 2.11 -10.62
CA ASP A 207 -12.26 3.00 -11.13
C ASP A 207 -10.90 2.50 -10.64
N PHE A 208 -10.05 2.08 -11.56
CA PHE A 208 -8.71 1.59 -11.29
C PHE A 208 -7.67 2.61 -11.74
N TYR A 209 -7.08 3.32 -10.78
CA TYR A 209 -5.98 4.25 -11.02
C TYR A 209 -4.65 3.51 -11.09
N LEU A 210 -3.93 3.69 -12.19
CA LEU A 210 -2.74 2.91 -12.51
C LEU A 210 -1.59 3.75 -13.06
N SER A 211 -0.37 3.27 -12.93
CA SER A 211 0.81 3.83 -13.58
C SER A 211 1.73 2.74 -14.08
N PHE A 212 2.28 2.90 -15.27
CA PHE A 212 3.20 1.93 -15.89
C PHE A 212 4.58 1.83 -15.22
N ARG A 213 4.90 2.75 -14.30
CA ARG A 213 6.12 2.67 -13.51
C ARG A 213 5.89 2.12 -12.08
N SER A 214 4.67 1.73 -11.73
CA SER A 214 4.40 1.17 -10.42
C SER A 214 4.46 -0.37 -10.46
N PRO A 215 5.44 -1.01 -9.81
CA PRO A 215 5.49 -2.47 -9.74
C PRO A 215 4.26 -3.08 -9.05
N TYR A 216 3.71 -2.41 -8.03
CA TYR A 216 2.46 -2.85 -7.39
C TYR A 216 1.25 -2.78 -8.34
N THR A 217 1.31 -1.91 -9.36
CA THR A 217 0.27 -1.90 -10.41
C THR A 217 0.28 -3.18 -11.21
N LEU A 218 1.44 -3.83 -11.45
CA LEU A 218 1.48 -5.17 -12.07
C LEU A 218 0.65 -6.17 -11.25
N VAL A 219 0.90 -6.26 -9.94
CA VAL A 219 0.17 -7.22 -9.08
C VAL A 219 -1.33 -6.95 -9.09
N ALA A 220 -1.72 -5.68 -9.04
CA ALA A 220 -3.13 -5.27 -9.10
C ALA A 220 -3.79 -5.58 -10.45
N ALA A 221 -3.12 -5.23 -11.56
CA ALA A 221 -3.66 -5.42 -12.92
C ALA A 221 -3.91 -6.89 -13.26
N GLU A 222 -3.07 -7.79 -12.75
CA GLU A 222 -3.25 -9.24 -12.95
C GLU A 222 -4.48 -9.80 -12.21
N ARG A 223 -4.93 -9.14 -11.16
CA ARG A 223 -5.97 -9.64 -10.25
C ARG A 223 -7.32 -8.94 -10.42
N ILE A 224 -7.33 -7.66 -10.80
CA ILE A 224 -8.53 -6.82 -10.84
C ILE A 224 -9.55 -7.28 -11.90
N GLY A 225 -9.08 -7.84 -13.01
CA GLY A 225 -9.96 -8.33 -14.08
C GLY A 225 -10.84 -9.51 -13.63
N ALA A 226 -10.25 -10.46 -12.92
CA ALA A 226 -10.99 -11.58 -12.35
C ALA A 226 -12.01 -11.12 -11.28
N LEU A 227 -11.61 -10.14 -10.46
CA LEU A 227 -12.51 -9.53 -9.48
C LEU A 227 -13.69 -8.84 -10.16
N ALA A 228 -13.44 -7.99 -11.16
CA ALA A 228 -14.50 -7.31 -11.90
C ALA A 228 -15.47 -8.31 -12.55
N ALA A 229 -14.94 -9.35 -13.19
CA ALA A 229 -15.73 -10.41 -13.83
C ALA A 229 -16.61 -11.18 -12.81
N ALA A 230 -16.06 -11.55 -11.65
CA ALA A 230 -16.79 -12.28 -10.61
C ALA A 230 -18.01 -11.51 -10.10
N TYR A 231 -17.93 -10.19 -10.05
CA TYR A 231 -19.02 -9.32 -9.59
C TYR A 231 -19.79 -8.63 -10.71
N GLY A 232 -19.46 -8.88 -11.99
CA GLY A 232 -20.08 -8.23 -13.14
C GLY A 232 -19.86 -6.71 -13.15
N ALA A 233 -18.76 -6.27 -12.59
CA ALA A 233 -18.46 -4.84 -12.44
C ALA A 233 -17.88 -4.24 -13.72
N ASN A 234 -18.24 -3.00 -14.02
CA ASN A 234 -17.61 -2.18 -15.06
C ASN A 234 -16.24 -1.71 -14.58
N LEU A 235 -15.17 -2.16 -15.20
CA LEU A 235 -13.81 -1.74 -14.89
C LEU A 235 -13.40 -0.56 -15.78
N ARG A 236 -13.14 0.60 -15.18
CA ARG A 236 -12.59 1.78 -15.86
C ARG A 236 -11.12 1.98 -15.49
N LEU A 237 -10.26 2.04 -16.48
CA LEU A 237 -8.83 2.30 -16.29
C LEU A 237 -8.55 3.80 -16.30
N LYS A 238 -7.96 4.29 -15.22
CA LYS A 238 -7.59 5.70 -15.00
C LYS A 238 -6.07 5.81 -14.83
N PHE A 239 -5.35 5.94 -15.92
CA PHE A 239 -3.89 6.04 -15.88
C PHE A 239 -3.42 7.43 -15.45
N VAL A 240 -2.30 7.47 -14.71
CA VAL A 240 -1.64 8.70 -14.25
C VAL A 240 -0.15 8.65 -14.52
N LEU A 241 0.49 9.82 -14.64
CA LEU A 241 1.94 9.92 -14.73
C LEU A 241 2.62 9.48 -13.42
N PRO A 242 3.75 8.77 -13.49
CA PRO A 242 4.57 8.46 -12.32
C PRO A 242 5.00 9.73 -11.56
N MET A 243 5.09 9.63 -10.23
CA MET A 243 5.50 10.76 -9.38
C MET A 243 6.83 11.39 -9.84
N VAL A 244 7.82 10.57 -10.20
CA VAL A 244 9.13 11.05 -10.67
C VAL A 244 9.05 11.85 -11.97
N MET A 245 8.10 11.55 -12.87
CA MET A 245 7.86 12.33 -14.09
C MET A 245 7.11 13.65 -13.83
N ARG A 246 6.62 13.84 -12.60
CA ARG A 246 6.04 15.09 -12.10
C ARG A 246 7.03 15.87 -11.22
N GLY A 247 8.32 15.49 -11.24
CA GLY A 247 9.39 16.15 -10.47
C GLY A 247 9.45 15.77 -8.99
N LEU A 248 8.67 14.77 -8.53
CA LEU A 248 8.70 14.32 -7.14
C LEU A 248 9.80 13.26 -6.95
N PRO A 249 10.62 13.36 -5.90
CA PRO A 249 11.72 12.43 -5.69
C PRO A 249 11.24 11.02 -5.30
N VAL A 250 12.05 10.02 -5.67
CA VAL A 250 11.88 8.63 -5.21
C VAL A 250 13.23 8.14 -4.69
N PRO A 251 13.52 8.26 -3.40
CA PRO A 251 14.79 7.87 -2.80
C PRO A 251 15.16 6.41 -3.03
N GLY A 252 16.47 6.10 -3.03
CA GLY A 252 16.97 4.74 -3.27
C GLY A 252 16.41 3.69 -2.31
N ALA A 253 16.31 4.02 -1.01
CA ALA A 253 15.70 3.14 -0.01
C ALA A 253 14.25 2.79 -0.36
N LYS A 254 13.45 3.79 -0.76
CA LYS A 254 12.05 3.61 -1.19
C LYS A 254 11.95 2.71 -2.42
N ARG A 255 12.78 2.95 -3.45
CA ARG A 255 12.81 2.11 -4.67
C ARG A 255 13.17 0.67 -4.34
N MET A 256 14.19 0.46 -3.51
CA MET A 256 14.64 -0.88 -3.14
C MET A 256 13.58 -1.63 -2.34
N TYR A 257 12.97 -0.97 -1.35
CA TYR A 257 11.88 -1.57 -0.57
C TYR A 257 10.72 -1.97 -1.48
N ILE A 258 10.21 -1.06 -2.32
CA ILE A 258 9.10 -1.32 -3.26
C ILE A 258 9.44 -2.53 -4.15
N THR A 259 10.65 -2.60 -4.69
CA THR A 259 11.06 -3.71 -5.58
C THR A 259 11.07 -5.05 -4.85
N ARG A 260 11.64 -5.11 -3.65
CA ARG A 260 11.71 -6.35 -2.85
C ARG A 260 10.32 -6.79 -2.37
N ASP A 261 9.52 -5.84 -1.90
CA ASP A 261 8.18 -6.11 -1.43
C ASP A 261 7.26 -6.56 -2.57
N THR A 262 7.31 -5.89 -3.73
CA THR A 262 6.54 -6.33 -4.90
C THR A 262 6.95 -7.72 -5.37
N LYS A 263 8.24 -8.07 -5.33
CA LYS A 263 8.70 -9.43 -5.66
C LYS A 263 8.03 -10.48 -4.78
N ARG A 264 7.91 -10.20 -3.48
CA ARG A 264 7.28 -11.08 -2.50
C ARG A 264 5.76 -11.19 -2.74
N GLU A 265 5.09 -10.07 -2.96
CA GLU A 265 3.66 -10.01 -3.28
C GLU A 265 3.32 -10.69 -4.61
N ALA A 266 4.13 -10.46 -5.65
CA ALA A 266 3.99 -11.11 -6.95
C ALA A 266 4.17 -12.63 -6.84
N ALA A 267 5.20 -13.10 -6.11
CA ALA A 267 5.44 -14.53 -5.90
C ALA A 267 4.25 -15.19 -5.18
N ARG A 268 3.67 -14.55 -4.15
CA ARG A 268 2.47 -15.03 -3.46
C ARG A 268 1.27 -15.13 -4.38
N ALA A 269 1.13 -14.19 -5.32
CA ALA A 269 0.04 -14.17 -6.29
C ALA A 269 0.31 -15.04 -7.54
N GLY A 270 1.46 -15.72 -7.63
CA GLY A 270 1.83 -16.52 -8.81
C GLY A 270 2.19 -15.68 -10.05
N ILE A 271 2.57 -14.41 -9.85
CA ILE A 271 2.87 -13.44 -10.91
C ILE A 271 4.39 -13.37 -11.13
N GLY A 272 4.83 -13.44 -12.38
CA GLY A 272 6.24 -13.27 -12.73
C GLY A 272 6.75 -11.86 -12.40
N PHE A 273 7.96 -11.79 -11.80
CA PHE A 273 8.62 -10.53 -11.45
C PHE A 273 10.14 -10.71 -11.31
N GLY A 274 10.93 -9.70 -11.76
CA GLY A 274 12.36 -9.66 -11.46
C GLY A 274 13.28 -9.28 -12.61
N LYS A 275 12.91 -9.51 -13.86
CA LYS A 275 13.64 -8.93 -15.01
C LYS A 275 13.08 -7.54 -15.29
N ILE A 276 13.67 -6.53 -14.66
CA ILE A 276 13.13 -5.18 -14.63
C ILE A 276 13.87 -4.29 -15.64
N VAL A 277 13.12 -3.66 -16.54
CA VAL A 277 13.53 -2.48 -17.29
C VAL A 277 12.61 -1.33 -16.90
N ASP A 278 13.16 -0.33 -16.19
CA ASP A 278 12.38 0.83 -15.71
C ASP A 278 11.86 1.64 -16.92
N PRO A 279 10.54 1.69 -17.18
CA PRO A 279 9.99 2.38 -18.35
C PRO A 279 9.93 3.90 -18.22
N VAL A 280 10.52 4.50 -17.19
CA VAL A 280 10.44 5.94 -16.90
C VAL A 280 10.78 6.81 -18.11
N GLY A 281 10.05 7.92 -18.28
CA GLY A 281 10.19 8.81 -19.44
C GLY A 281 9.49 8.25 -20.66
N LEU A 282 10.19 8.18 -21.78
CA LEU A 282 9.63 7.82 -23.09
C LEU A 282 8.87 6.50 -23.09
N GLY A 283 9.32 5.49 -22.35
CA GLY A 283 8.62 4.19 -22.26
C GLY A 283 7.22 4.35 -21.67
N VAL A 284 7.08 5.10 -20.57
CA VAL A 284 5.77 5.41 -19.97
C VAL A 284 4.90 6.22 -20.93
N GLU A 285 5.43 7.26 -21.55
CA GLU A 285 4.68 8.14 -22.45
C GLU A 285 4.10 7.34 -23.62
N ARG A 286 4.92 6.53 -24.28
CA ARG A 286 4.51 5.63 -25.37
C ARG A 286 3.44 4.63 -24.89
N GLY A 287 3.65 4.04 -23.72
CA GLY A 287 2.69 3.10 -23.14
C GLY A 287 1.34 3.77 -22.84
N LEU A 288 1.33 4.98 -22.28
CA LEU A 288 0.09 5.71 -21.97
C LEU A 288 -0.66 6.15 -23.22
N ALA A 289 0.03 6.55 -24.27
CA ALA A 289 -0.59 6.84 -25.58
C ALA A 289 -1.32 5.61 -26.14
N VAL A 290 -0.67 4.44 -26.13
CA VAL A 290 -1.29 3.20 -26.61
C VAL A 290 -2.43 2.75 -25.70
N LEU A 291 -2.30 2.88 -24.38
CA LEU A 291 -3.37 2.56 -23.42
C LEU A 291 -4.60 3.45 -23.65
N HIS A 292 -4.40 4.74 -23.80
CA HIS A 292 -5.46 5.69 -24.12
C HIS A 292 -6.22 5.31 -25.40
N HIS A 293 -5.50 5.00 -26.45
CA HIS A 293 -6.07 4.52 -27.71
C HIS A 293 -6.87 3.22 -27.52
N ALA A 294 -6.32 2.25 -26.77
CA ALA A 294 -6.96 0.98 -26.50
C ALA A 294 -8.28 1.12 -25.72
N ILE A 295 -8.34 2.05 -24.77
CA ILE A 295 -9.55 2.39 -24.02
C ILE A 295 -10.60 2.99 -24.94
N ASN A 296 -10.24 3.93 -25.82
CA ASN A 296 -11.18 4.66 -26.68
C ASN A 296 -11.73 3.80 -27.83
N ARG A 297 -10.98 2.79 -28.31
CA ARG A 297 -11.46 1.89 -29.36
C ARG A 297 -12.65 1.02 -28.96
N GLN A 298 -12.90 0.85 -27.68
CA GLN A 298 -13.96 0.00 -27.15
C GLN A 298 -15.28 0.72 -26.90
N ASN A 299 -15.46 1.88 -27.49
CA ASN A 299 -16.63 2.74 -27.61
C ASN A 299 -17.81 2.40 -26.68
N GLY A 300 -17.86 3.11 -25.56
CA GLY A 300 -19.01 3.27 -24.69
C GLY A 300 -18.57 3.57 -23.25
N PRO A 301 -19.20 4.53 -22.57
CA PRO A 301 -18.87 4.86 -21.17
C PRO A 301 -19.10 3.70 -20.21
N ASP A 302 -19.78 2.65 -20.66
CA ASP A 302 -20.22 1.51 -19.84
C ASP A 302 -19.56 0.18 -20.19
N THR A 303 -18.60 0.15 -21.09
CA THR A 303 -17.90 -1.09 -21.45
C THR A 303 -16.68 -1.33 -20.58
N VAL A 304 -16.55 -2.58 -20.11
CA VAL A 304 -15.31 -3.09 -19.47
C VAL A 304 -14.15 -2.78 -20.39
N HIS A 305 -13.15 -2.03 -19.92
CA HIS A 305 -11.96 -1.70 -20.72
C HIS A 305 -11.04 -2.93 -20.92
N ALA A 306 -11.61 -4.04 -21.41
CA ALA A 306 -10.94 -5.32 -21.50
C ALA A 306 -9.66 -5.27 -22.36
N GLY A 307 -9.71 -4.62 -23.53
CA GLY A 307 -8.52 -4.44 -24.39
C GLY A 307 -7.49 -3.52 -23.75
N GLY A 308 -7.93 -2.47 -23.05
CA GLY A 308 -7.07 -1.61 -22.28
C GLY A 308 -6.39 -2.35 -21.14
N LEU A 309 -7.12 -3.21 -20.39
CA LEU A 309 -6.55 -4.03 -19.34
C LEU A 309 -5.54 -5.04 -19.88
N ALA A 310 -5.86 -5.72 -20.98
CA ALA A 310 -4.96 -6.67 -21.64
C ALA A 310 -3.63 -6.00 -22.05
N PHE A 311 -3.70 -4.77 -22.59
CA PHE A 311 -2.49 -4.01 -22.91
C PHE A 311 -1.74 -3.58 -21.64
N ALA A 312 -2.43 -3.08 -20.63
CA ALA A 312 -1.78 -2.69 -19.37
C ALA A 312 -1.05 -3.88 -18.72
N GLN A 313 -1.66 -5.05 -18.67
CA GLN A 313 -1.03 -6.29 -18.19
C GLN A 313 0.19 -6.67 -19.05
N SER A 314 0.06 -6.64 -20.37
CA SER A 314 1.17 -6.95 -21.29
C SER A 314 2.35 -6.00 -21.09
N PHE A 315 2.10 -4.69 -20.97
CA PHE A 315 3.12 -3.68 -20.74
C PHE A 315 3.83 -3.85 -19.38
N LEU A 316 3.07 -4.05 -18.32
CA LEU A 316 3.62 -4.21 -16.97
C LEU A 316 4.44 -5.50 -16.83
N ARG A 317 3.98 -6.61 -17.42
CA ARG A 317 4.77 -7.85 -17.49
C ARG A 317 6.07 -7.64 -18.26
N ALA A 318 5.99 -6.97 -19.42
CA ALA A 318 7.16 -6.67 -20.23
C ALA A 318 8.20 -5.84 -19.45
N ALA A 319 7.77 -4.81 -18.71
CA ALA A 319 8.64 -3.95 -17.92
C ALA A 319 9.23 -4.65 -16.68
N PHE A 320 8.42 -5.45 -15.97
CA PHE A 320 8.81 -5.94 -14.63
C PHE A 320 9.10 -7.44 -14.55
N ALA A 321 8.75 -8.22 -15.59
CA ALA A 321 8.97 -9.67 -15.61
C ALA A 321 9.80 -10.13 -16.81
N ASP A 322 9.60 -9.55 -17.99
CA ASP A 322 10.26 -9.98 -19.23
C ASP A 322 11.57 -9.22 -19.52
N GLY A 323 11.72 -8.00 -18.96
CA GLY A 323 12.89 -7.14 -19.17
C GLY A 323 12.91 -6.49 -20.54
N ILE A 324 11.75 -6.07 -21.07
CA ILE A 324 11.60 -5.46 -22.39
C ILE A 324 11.62 -3.94 -22.28
N ASP A 325 12.41 -3.29 -23.14
CA ASP A 325 12.50 -1.84 -23.25
C ASP A 325 11.40 -1.27 -24.17
N MET A 326 10.49 -0.48 -23.61
CA MET A 326 9.37 0.15 -24.33
C MET A 326 9.72 1.48 -25.01
N THR A 327 10.96 1.93 -24.95
CA THR A 327 11.36 3.21 -25.56
C THR A 327 11.44 3.14 -27.08
N SER A 328 11.43 1.93 -27.66
CA SER A 328 11.52 1.68 -29.10
C SER A 328 10.34 0.87 -29.63
N ASP A 329 10.14 0.89 -30.95
CA ASP A 329 9.15 0.04 -31.62
C ASP A 329 9.48 -1.44 -31.50
N ALA A 330 10.77 -1.80 -31.46
CA ALA A 330 11.21 -3.18 -31.27
C ALA A 330 10.69 -3.79 -29.94
N GLY A 331 10.55 -2.98 -28.90
CA GLY A 331 9.95 -3.42 -27.63
C GLY A 331 8.43 -3.26 -27.61
N LEU A 332 7.92 -2.08 -27.98
CA LEU A 332 6.51 -1.74 -27.80
C LEU A 332 5.56 -2.51 -28.73
N LEU A 333 5.91 -2.67 -30.02
CA LEU A 333 5.02 -3.33 -31.00
C LEU A 333 4.70 -4.79 -30.64
N PRO A 334 5.67 -5.66 -30.25
CA PRO A 334 5.35 -7.00 -29.81
C PRO A 334 4.49 -7.04 -28.54
N VAL A 335 4.71 -6.09 -27.62
CA VAL A 335 3.93 -5.97 -26.38
C VAL A 335 2.49 -5.55 -26.67
N ALA A 336 2.27 -4.61 -27.59
CA ALA A 336 0.94 -4.20 -28.05
C ALA A 336 0.22 -5.34 -28.79
N ALA A 337 0.94 -6.08 -29.63
CA ALA A 337 0.39 -7.22 -30.37
C ALA A 337 -0.14 -8.34 -29.45
N ARG A 338 0.47 -8.57 -28.29
CA ARG A 338 -0.04 -9.51 -27.27
C ARG A 338 -1.47 -9.15 -26.79
N ALA A 339 -1.83 -7.87 -26.86
CA ALA A 339 -3.16 -7.35 -26.51
C ALA A 339 -4.07 -7.12 -27.74
N GLY A 340 -3.69 -7.62 -28.91
CA GLY A 340 -4.47 -7.48 -30.14
C GLY A 340 -4.42 -6.07 -30.77
N ILE A 341 -3.40 -5.27 -30.46
CA ILE A 341 -3.19 -3.93 -31.00
C ILE A 341 -2.10 -4.02 -32.08
N ASP A 342 -2.45 -3.73 -33.34
CA ASP A 342 -1.53 -3.79 -34.47
C ASP A 342 -0.59 -2.57 -34.55
N ALA A 343 0.43 -2.66 -35.37
CA ALA A 343 1.43 -1.60 -35.52
C ALA A 343 0.84 -0.27 -36.03
N ALA A 344 -0.16 -0.31 -36.89
CA ALA A 344 -0.80 0.90 -37.42
C ALA A 344 -1.55 1.65 -36.28
N ALA A 345 -2.26 0.90 -35.45
CA ALA A 345 -2.93 1.44 -34.23
C ALA A 345 -1.92 2.02 -33.23
N VAL A 346 -0.78 1.35 -33.01
CA VAL A 346 0.29 1.87 -32.14
C VAL A 346 0.83 3.19 -32.69
N HIS A 347 1.16 3.27 -33.98
CA HIS A 347 1.67 4.51 -34.58
C HIS A 347 0.64 5.64 -34.57
N ALA A 348 -0.65 5.35 -34.77
CA ALA A 348 -1.72 6.33 -34.64
C ALA A 348 -1.83 6.84 -33.17
N ALA A 349 -1.74 5.93 -32.21
CA ALA A 349 -1.74 6.29 -30.78
C ALA A 349 -0.56 7.20 -30.40
N LEU A 350 0.64 6.90 -30.90
CA LEU A 350 1.84 7.70 -30.61
C LEU A 350 1.80 9.11 -31.23
N ALA A 351 1.01 9.32 -32.27
CA ALA A 351 0.80 10.62 -32.88
C ALA A 351 -0.26 11.48 -32.15
N ASP A 352 -1.04 10.89 -31.25
CA ASP A 352 -2.13 11.57 -30.49
C ASP A 352 -1.65 11.97 -29.08
N PRO A 353 -1.47 13.28 -28.80
CA PRO A 353 -1.07 13.76 -27.48
C PRO A 353 -2.21 13.84 -26.45
N SER A 354 -3.45 13.53 -26.83
CA SER A 354 -4.65 13.74 -25.98
C SER A 354 -4.59 12.92 -24.67
N TRP A 355 -3.83 11.85 -24.63
CA TRP A 355 -3.59 11.06 -23.40
C TRP A 355 -3.04 11.91 -22.25
N GLN A 356 -2.28 12.99 -22.52
CA GLN A 356 -1.70 13.86 -21.49
C GLN A 356 -2.80 14.59 -20.70
N THR A 357 -3.80 15.12 -21.39
CA THR A 357 -4.96 15.77 -20.76
C THR A 357 -5.76 14.78 -19.93
N VAL A 358 -5.94 13.56 -20.43
CA VAL A 358 -6.64 12.49 -19.68
C VAL A 358 -5.87 12.04 -18.44
N ALA A 359 -4.55 11.92 -18.54
CA ALA A 359 -3.71 11.57 -17.39
C ALA A 359 -3.80 12.63 -16.28
N GLU A 360 -3.84 13.92 -16.64
CA GLU A 360 -3.98 15.02 -15.69
C GLU A 360 -5.38 15.08 -15.07
N ALA A 361 -6.44 14.86 -15.86
CA ALA A 361 -7.79 14.74 -15.35
C ALA A 361 -7.93 13.58 -14.35
N ASN A 362 -7.40 12.40 -14.69
CA ASN A 362 -7.38 11.25 -13.79
C ASN A 362 -6.60 11.52 -12.50
N ARG A 363 -5.49 12.28 -12.57
CA ARG A 363 -4.75 12.70 -11.38
C ARG A 363 -5.58 13.63 -10.49
N THR A 364 -6.30 14.57 -11.09
CA THR A 364 -7.21 15.47 -10.37
C THR A 364 -8.30 14.68 -9.65
N ASP A 365 -8.92 13.71 -10.33
CA ASP A 365 -9.92 12.82 -9.74
C ASP A 365 -9.32 12.01 -8.57
N LEU A 366 -8.12 11.42 -8.77
CA LEU A 366 -7.42 10.68 -7.71
C LEU A 366 -7.18 11.56 -6.47
N PHE A 367 -6.78 12.81 -6.67
CA PHE A 367 -6.54 13.76 -5.58
C PHE A 367 -7.84 14.18 -4.87
N ALA A 368 -8.93 14.31 -5.60
CA ALA A 368 -10.25 14.57 -5.03
C ALA A 368 -10.75 13.45 -4.10
N LEU A 369 -10.27 12.21 -4.31
CA LEU A 369 -10.52 11.07 -3.42
C LEU A 369 -9.64 11.08 -2.15
N GLY A 370 -8.77 12.08 -1.98
CA GLY A 370 -7.75 12.11 -0.92
C GLY A 370 -6.59 11.13 -1.15
N LEU A 371 -6.45 10.60 -2.38
CA LEU A 371 -5.39 9.67 -2.77
C LEU A 371 -4.34 10.36 -3.64
N TRP A 372 -3.13 9.80 -3.68
CA TRP A 372 -2.01 10.37 -4.46
C TRP A 372 -1.16 9.31 -5.14
N GLY A 373 -1.24 8.08 -4.69
CA GLY A 373 -0.43 6.95 -5.15
C GLY A 373 -1.22 5.96 -5.99
N VAL A 374 -0.51 5.04 -6.64
CA VAL A 374 -1.10 3.95 -7.44
C VAL A 374 -0.40 2.63 -7.14
N PRO A 375 -1.11 1.49 -7.26
CA PRO A 375 -2.51 1.34 -7.68
C PRO A 375 -3.49 1.91 -6.65
N SER A 376 -4.59 2.47 -7.11
CA SER A 376 -5.72 2.89 -6.27
C SER A 376 -7.04 2.52 -6.94
N PHE A 377 -8.07 2.36 -6.12
CA PHE A 377 -9.37 1.86 -6.57
C PHE A 377 -10.51 2.63 -5.93
N GLN A 378 -11.60 2.76 -6.66
CA GLN A 378 -12.86 3.24 -6.12
C GLN A 378 -14.01 2.39 -6.69
N VAL A 379 -14.97 2.01 -5.85
CA VAL A 379 -16.21 1.36 -6.26
C VAL A 379 -17.33 2.39 -6.21
N ASP A 380 -17.93 2.71 -7.35
CA ASP A 380 -18.96 3.74 -7.50
C ASP A 380 -18.52 5.07 -6.83
N ASP A 381 -19.30 5.58 -5.88
CA ASP A 381 -19.01 6.80 -5.13
C ASP A 381 -18.50 6.52 -3.69
N ARG A 382 -18.05 5.28 -3.43
CA ARG A 382 -17.48 4.87 -2.15
C ARG A 382 -16.09 5.45 -1.93
N PRO A 383 -15.56 5.43 -0.70
CA PRO A 383 -14.18 5.84 -0.44
C PRO A 383 -13.17 5.09 -1.31
N GLY A 384 -12.14 5.79 -1.79
CA GLY A 384 -11.08 5.17 -2.57
C GLY A 384 -10.07 4.44 -1.67
N TRP A 385 -9.44 3.38 -2.19
CA TRP A 385 -8.44 2.56 -1.50
C TRP A 385 -7.11 2.56 -2.25
N TRP A 386 -6.01 2.74 -1.55
CA TRP A 386 -4.65 2.73 -2.10
C TRP A 386 -3.92 1.44 -1.75
N GLY A 387 -3.27 0.84 -2.73
CA GLY A 387 -2.44 -0.35 -2.59
C GLY A 387 -3.09 -1.61 -3.16
N GLN A 388 -2.26 -2.47 -3.77
CA GLN A 388 -2.71 -3.77 -4.29
C GLN A 388 -3.21 -4.69 -3.17
N ASP A 389 -2.75 -4.47 -1.95
CA ASP A 389 -3.13 -5.15 -0.72
C ASP A 389 -4.46 -4.66 -0.13
N ARG A 390 -5.16 -3.74 -0.80
CA ARG A 390 -6.55 -3.33 -0.50
C ARG A 390 -7.56 -3.85 -1.51
N LEU A 391 -7.18 -4.73 -2.43
CA LEU A 391 -8.13 -5.36 -3.36
C LEU A 391 -9.24 -6.13 -2.65
N TRP A 392 -8.96 -6.72 -1.49
CA TRP A 392 -9.98 -7.37 -0.67
C TRP A 392 -11.06 -6.39 -0.17
N ARG A 393 -10.67 -5.14 0.11
CA ARG A 393 -11.61 -4.10 0.51
C ARG A 393 -12.46 -3.62 -0.67
N VAL A 394 -11.88 -3.58 -1.87
CA VAL A 394 -12.63 -3.37 -3.13
C VAL A 394 -13.67 -4.47 -3.32
N GLU A 395 -13.34 -5.72 -3.01
CA GLU A 395 -14.29 -6.84 -3.03
C GLU A 395 -15.44 -6.63 -2.04
N ASP A 396 -15.14 -6.19 -0.81
CA ASP A 396 -16.18 -5.90 0.19
C ASP A 396 -17.08 -4.74 -0.27
N ASP A 397 -16.54 -3.69 -0.88
CA ASP A 397 -17.33 -2.59 -1.45
C ASP A 397 -18.22 -3.03 -2.62
N LEU A 398 -17.74 -3.95 -3.47
CA LEU A 398 -18.56 -4.56 -4.53
C LEU A 398 -19.71 -5.38 -3.95
N ARG A 399 -19.45 -6.16 -2.91
CA ARG A 399 -20.48 -6.94 -2.22
C ARG A 399 -21.54 -6.03 -1.57
N ASP A 400 -21.10 -4.98 -0.89
CA ASP A 400 -21.99 -3.97 -0.32
C ASP A 400 -22.85 -3.28 -1.40
N ALA A 401 -22.23 -2.89 -2.54
CA ALA A 401 -22.95 -2.32 -3.67
C ALA A 401 -24.07 -3.23 -4.22
N LEU A 402 -23.85 -4.54 -4.16
CA LEU A 402 -24.78 -5.56 -4.63
C LEU A 402 -25.74 -6.06 -3.53
N GLY A 403 -25.67 -5.51 -2.31
CA GLY A 403 -26.47 -5.96 -1.17
C GLY A 403 -26.13 -7.39 -0.70
N LEU A 404 -24.92 -7.87 -0.94
CA LEU A 404 -24.45 -9.20 -0.56
C LEU A 404 -23.89 -9.20 0.86
N THR A 405 -23.99 -10.35 1.54
CA THR A 405 -23.41 -10.55 2.87
C THR A 405 -21.90 -10.27 2.88
N ALA A 406 -21.42 -9.54 3.88
CA ALA A 406 -20.00 -9.28 4.08
C ALA A 406 -19.20 -10.58 4.24
N ILE A 407 -17.94 -10.58 3.79
CA ILE A 407 -17.02 -11.71 3.99
C ILE A 407 -16.44 -11.62 5.40
N ASP A 408 -16.51 -12.70 6.17
CA ASP A 408 -15.74 -12.79 7.41
C ASP A 408 -14.26 -12.96 7.08
N ARG A 409 -13.50 -11.92 7.35
CA ARG A 409 -12.06 -11.84 7.06
C ARG A 409 -11.19 -12.31 8.23
N LYS A 410 -11.79 -12.60 9.39
CA LYS A 410 -11.05 -13.06 10.58
C LYS A 410 -10.72 -14.55 10.52
N MET A 411 -11.44 -15.30 9.69
CA MET A 411 -11.33 -16.76 9.53
C MET A 411 -10.49 -17.18 8.33
N ALA A 412 -9.49 -16.40 7.94
CA ALA A 412 -8.66 -16.69 6.77
C ALA A 412 -7.35 -17.38 7.15
#